data_a9585a059581ba6036fe0ac9934c1dcd
#
_entry.id   a9585a059581ba6036fe0ac9934c1dcd
#
_cell.length_a   1.000
_cell.length_b   1.000
_cell.length_c   1.000
_cell.angle_alpha   90.00
_cell.angle_beta   90.00
_cell.angle_gamma   90.00
#
_symmetry.space_group_name_H-M   'P 1'
#
loop_
_entity.id
_entity.type
_entity.pdbx_description
1 polymer ?
#
loop_
_entity_poly.entity_id
_entity_poly.type
_entity_poly.pdbx_seq_one_letter_code
_entity_poly.pdbx_strand_id
1 'polypeptide(L)'
;MSGGGVALGPKPRSYRQHTPKKMVRLALLSALSDRAAGNRVALVDEWGWEGPKTKDAVATLRNLKITGTVLVVLADDETIVRRSFANLPNARTTSFGQLAAHDVLRNDWILFSDRTLPGSAGAHVAEAPAAEATEEPAAEAVAVDGVTDSDTGTETGPATETEEAPTDA
;
A
#
# COMPACT_ATOMS: atom_id res chain seq x y z
N MET A 1 56.90 -1.28 11.97
CA MET A 1 56.95 -0.11 12.85
C MET A 1 57.07 -0.56 14.28
N SER A 2 58.15 -0.23 14.96
CA SER A 2 58.31 -0.46 16.39
C SER A 2 57.49 0.61 17.11
N GLY A 3 56.40 0.25 17.75
CA GLY A 3 55.51 1.16 18.46
C GLY A 3 54.02 0.91 18.25
N GLY A 4 53.65 -0.14 17.51
CA GLY A 4 52.25 -0.62 17.43
C GLY A 4 51.26 0.29 16.68
N GLY A 5 51.75 1.21 15.84
CA GLY A 5 50.86 2.06 15.02
C GLY A 5 50.09 1.26 13.97
N VAL A 6 48.83 1.56 13.77
CA VAL A 6 47.98 0.95 12.73
C VAL A 6 48.42 1.50 11.37
N ALA A 7 49.03 0.68 10.52
CA ALA A 7 49.54 1.08 9.21
C ALA A 7 48.40 1.28 8.19
N LEU A 8 47.39 0.45 8.21
CA LEU A 8 46.22 0.50 7.30
C LEU A 8 44.92 0.40 8.12
N GLY A 9 44.68 1.36 8.98
CA GLY A 9 43.49 1.40 9.81
C GLY A 9 42.23 1.81 9.03
N PRO A 10 41.07 1.53 9.61
CA PRO A 10 39.80 1.96 8.99
C PRO A 10 39.72 3.48 8.91
N LYS A 11 39.34 3.99 7.75
CA LYS A 11 39.13 5.43 7.54
C LYS A 11 37.65 5.76 7.66
N PRO A 12 37.27 6.85 8.35
CA PRO A 12 35.89 7.32 8.36
C PRO A 12 35.41 7.55 6.94
N ARG A 13 34.27 6.93 6.57
CA ARG A 13 33.66 7.09 5.25
C ARG A 13 32.14 7.06 5.35
N SER A 14 31.45 7.66 4.41
CA SER A 14 30.01 7.58 4.31
C SER A 14 29.60 6.22 3.71
N TYR A 15 28.64 5.57 4.35
CA TYR A 15 28.00 4.34 3.87
C TYR A 15 26.63 4.63 3.24
N ARG A 16 26.27 5.88 3.06
CA ARG A 16 24.97 6.28 2.49
C ARG A 16 24.84 5.75 1.06
N GLN A 17 23.79 4.95 0.84
CA GLN A 17 23.41 4.45 -0.48
C GLN A 17 22.19 5.23 -0.98
N HIS A 18 22.16 5.50 -2.29
CA HIS A 18 21.04 6.15 -2.93
C HIS A 18 20.07 5.11 -3.47
N THR A 19 18.87 5.05 -2.87
CA THR A 19 17.77 4.21 -3.39
C THR A 19 17.09 4.94 -4.55
N PRO A 20 16.77 4.24 -5.68
CA PRO A 20 16.04 4.84 -6.78
C PRO A 20 14.69 5.40 -6.35
N LYS A 21 14.36 6.64 -6.71
CA LYS A 21 13.11 7.31 -6.31
C LYS A 21 11.85 6.53 -6.72
N LYS A 22 11.87 5.90 -7.90
CA LYS A 22 10.76 5.07 -8.40
C LYS A 22 10.49 3.87 -7.47
N MET A 23 11.54 3.23 -6.94
CA MET A 23 11.41 2.10 -6.02
C MET A 23 10.79 2.54 -4.68
N VAL A 24 11.22 3.67 -4.12
CA VAL A 24 10.67 4.22 -2.88
C VAL A 24 9.18 4.56 -3.06
N ARG A 25 8.82 5.19 -4.18
CA ARG A 25 7.42 5.52 -4.49
C ARG A 25 6.56 4.27 -4.66
N LEU A 26 7.04 3.27 -5.38
CA LEU A 26 6.31 2.02 -5.57
C LEU A 26 6.07 1.29 -4.24
N ALA A 27 7.06 1.26 -3.36
CA ALA A 27 6.93 0.69 -2.02
C ALA A 27 5.84 1.40 -1.19
N LEU A 28 5.78 2.74 -1.24
CA LEU A 28 4.74 3.51 -0.56
C LEU A 28 3.35 3.21 -1.13
N LEU A 29 3.20 3.21 -2.45
CA LEU A 29 1.92 2.93 -3.11
C LEU A 29 1.43 1.51 -2.82
N SER A 30 2.32 0.52 -2.82
CA SER A 30 2.01 -0.86 -2.45
C SER A 30 1.51 -0.98 -1.01
N ALA A 31 2.17 -0.30 -0.06
CA ALA A 31 1.75 -0.29 1.34
C ALA A 31 0.39 0.39 1.54
N LEU A 32 0.12 1.50 0.85
CA LEU A 32 -1.18 2.18 0.88
C LEU A 32 -2.29 1.34 0.27
N SER A 33 -2.01 0.65 -0.84
CA SER A 33 -2.95 -0.27 -1.50
C SER A 33 -3.37 -1.41 -0.58
N ASP A 34 -2.42 -2.00 0.17
CA ASP A 34 -2.71 -3.03 1.16
C ASP A 34 -3.64 -2.51 2.27
N ARG A 35 -3.36 -1.32 2.81
CA ARG A 35 -4.22 -0.70 3.84
C ARG A 35 -5.61 -0.36 3.31
N ALA A 36 -5.71 0.11 2.07
CA ALA A 36 -6.99 0.38 1.42
C ALA A 36 -7.80 -0.90 1.19
N ALA A 37 -7.17 -1.98 0.69
CA ALA A 37 -7.81 -3.27 0.52
C ALA A 37 -8.32 -3.87 1.86
N GLY A 38 -7.59 -3.61 2.95
CA GLY A 38 -8.00 -3.98 4.31
C GLY A 38 -9.05 -3.07 4.95
N ASN A 39 -9.58 -2.06 4.25
CA ASN A 39 -10.50 -1.04 4.79
C ASN A 39 -9.94 -0.33 6.05
N ARG A 40 -8.65 -0.08 6.07
CA ARG A 40 -7.94 0.56 7.19
C ARG A 40 -7.52 2.00 6.88
N VAL A 41 -8.18 2.61 5.92
CA VAL A 41 -7.99 4.01 5.54
C VAL A 41 -9.27 4.76 5.87
N ALA A 42 -9.13 5.86 6.59
CA ALA A 42 -10.23 6.77 6.90
C ALA A 42 -9.90 8.17 6.36
N LEU A 43 -10.93 8.89 5.96
CA LEU A 43 -10.84 10.25 5.44
C LEU A 43 -11.62 11.20 6.35
N VAL A 44 -11.07 12.36 6.59
CA VAL A 44 -11.72 13.48 7.29
C VAL A 44 -11.72 14.67 6.35
N ASP A 45 -12.91 15.17 6.04
CA ASP A 45 -13.09 16.28 5.11
C ASP A 45 -12.58 17.58 5.74
N GLU A 46 -13.09 17.92 6.91
CA GLU A 46 -12.70 19.12 7.63
C GLU A 46 -12.53 18.86 9.14
N TRP A 47 -11.56 19.51 9.73
CA TRP A 47 -11.29 19.34 11.15
C TRP A 47 -12.12 20.25 12.07
N GLY A 48 -12.72 21.32 11.61
CA GLY A 48 -13.62 22.22 12.32
C GLY A 48 -13.20 22.63 13.76
N TRP A 49 -11.90 22.53 14.08
CA TRP A 49 -11.40 22.78 15.44
C TRP A 49 -10.86 24.20 15.59
N GLU A 50 -11.38 24.93 16.56
CA GLU A 50 -10.95 26.31 16.84
C GLU A 50 -9.60 26.37 17.57
N GLY A 51 -9.20 25.30 18.27
CA GLY A 51 -7.96 25.24 19.04
C GLY A 51 -7.46 23.84 19.33
N PRO A 52 -6.20 23.69 19.75
CA PRO A 52 -5.61 22.38 20.02
C PRO A 52 -6.23 21.75 21.28
N LYS A 53 -7.01 20.69 21.11
CA LYS A 53 -7.63 19.91 22.19
C LYS A 53 -7.50 18.40 21.94
N THR A 54 -6.87 17.70 22.87
CA THR A 54 -6.74 16.23 22.82
C THR A 54 -8.08 15.52 22.94
N LYS A 55 -9.06 16.12 23.61
CA LYS A 55 -10.42 15.58 23.76
C LYS A 55 -11.10 15.41 22.41
N ASP A 56 -10.97 16.40 21.52
CA ASP A 56 -11.58 16.40 20.20
C ASP A 56 -10.92 15.35 19.30
N ALA A 57 -9.59 15.19 19.40
CA ALA A 57 -8.86 14.13 18.71
C ALA A 57 -9.33 12.73 19.15
N VAL A 58 -9.49 12.48 20.44
CA VAL A 58 -10.01 11.21 20.97
C VAL A 58 -11.46 10.97 20.52
N ALA A 59 -12.30 12.01 20.53
CA ALA A 59 -13.69 11.92 20.09
C ALA A 59 -13.77 11.53 18.60
N THR A 60 -12.95 12.13 17.75
CA THR A 60 -12.87 11.81 16.32
C THR A 60 -12.47 10.35 16.10
N LEU A 61 -11.43 9.84 16.78
CA LEU A 61 -11.03 8.44 16.66
C LEU A 61 -12.12 7.46 17.10
N ARG A 62 -12.88 7.82 18.16
CA ARG A 62 -14.03 7.02 18.63
C ARG A 62 -15.18 7.01 17.63
N ASN A 63 -15.51 8.17 17.06
CA ASN A 63 -16.58 8.30 16.05
C ASN A 63 -16.26 7.48 14.80
N LEU A 64 -15.01 7.45 14.39
CA LEU A 64 -14.52 6.63 13.26
C LEU A 64 -14.34 5.16 13.63
N LYS A 65 -14.59 4.76 14.90
CA LYS A 65 -14.43 3.39 15.41
C LYS A 65 -13.02 2.83 15.16
N ILE A 66 -12.02 3.68 15.18
CA ILE A 66 -10.63 3.31 14.95
C ILE A 66 -10.07 2.70 16.23
N THR A 67 -9.51 1.50 16.13
CA THR A 67 -8.87 0.77 17.23
C THR A 67 -7.41 0.47 16.87
N GLY A 68 -6.51 0.54 17.87
CA GLY A 68 -5.08 0.30 17.64
C GLY A 68 -4.29 1.57 17.33
N THR A 69 -3.23 1.42 16.56
CA THR A 69 -2.31 2.51 16.21
C THR A 69 -2.78 3.24 14.94
N VAL A 70 -2.69 4.55 14.96
CA VAL A 70 -3.18 5.43 13.88
C VAL A 70 -2.07 6.35 13.38
N LEU A 71 -1.91 6.39 12.07
CA LEU A 71 -1.10 7.38 11.40
C LEU A 71 -2.00 8.48 10.84
N VAL A 72 -1.84 9.70 11.31
CA VAL A 72 -2.59 10.87 10.84
C VAL A 72 -1.71 11.66 9.87
N VAL A 73 -2.14 11.73 8.62
CA VAL A 73 -1.43 12.45 7.56
C VAL A 73 -2.08 13.82 7.38
N LEU A 74 -1.33 14.85 7.69
CA LEU A 74 -1.80 16.24 7.76
C LEU A 74 -1.10 17.10 6.73
N ALA A 75 -1.77 18.15 6.30
CA ALA A 75 -1.14 19.24 5.58
C ALA A 75 -0.25 20.06 6.52
N ASP A 76 0.69 20.82 5.97
CA ASP A 76 1.66 21.56 6.77
C ASP A 76 1.03 22.73 7.54
N ASP A 77 -0.11 23.23 7.08
CA ASP A 77 -0.91 24.30 7.69
C ASP A 77 -1.80 23.80 8.84
N GLU A 78 -2.08 22.50 8.97
CA GLU A 78 -2.94 21.89 10.00
C GLU A 78 -2.23 21.74 11.35
N THR A 79 -1.62 22.83 11.86
CA THR A 79 -0.83 22.82 13.09
C THR A 79 -1.66 22.59 14.35
N ILE A 80 -2.93 23.03 14.37
CA ILE A 80 -3.88 22.83 15.49
C ILE A 80 -4.15 21.33 15.66
N VAL A 81 -4.43 20.64 14.56
CA VAL A 81 -4.70 19.20 14.54
C VAL A 81 -3.48 18.41 14.98
N ARG A 82 -2.31 18.76 14.44
CA ARG A 82 -1.03 18.13 14.81
C ARG A 82 -0.77 18.21 16.32
N ARG A 83 -1.01 19.37 16.95
CA ARG A 83 -0.86 19.55 18.40
C ARG A 83 -1.90 18.75 19.19
N SER A 84 -3.13 18.62 18.68
CA SER A 84 -4.18 17.85 19.33
C SER A 84 -3.87 16.35 19.41
N PHE A 85 -3.25 15.79 18.36
CA PHE A 85 -2.85 14.39 18.32
C PHE A 85 -1.50 14.11 18.98
N ALA A 86 -0.63 15.10 19.13
CA ALA A 86 0.76 14.90 19.57
C ALA A 86 0.90 14.21 20.94
N ASN A 87 -0.08 14.38 21.84
CA ASN A 87 -0.06 13.79 23.18
C ASN A 87 -0.69 12.39 23.25
N LEU A 88 -1.21 11.86 22.15
CA LEU A 88 -1.83 10.54 22.13
C LEU A 88 -0.80 9.46 21.83
N PRO A 89 -0.62 8.45 22.71
CA PRO A 89 0.41 7.41 22.53
C PRO A 89 0.12 6.53 21.31
N ASN A 90 -1.15 6.36 20.97
CA ASN A 90 -1.59 5.51 19.84
C ASN A 90 -1.70 6.26 18.51
N ALA A 91 -1.47 7.58 18.50
CA ALA A 91 -1.56 8.38 17.30
C ALA A 91 -0.18 8.94 16.92
N ARG A 92 0.17 8.83 15.64
CA ARG A 92 1.35 9.46 15.05
C ARG A 92 0.90 10.45 14.00
N THR A 93 1.54 11.60 13.97
CA THR A 93 1.28 12.62 12.96
C THR A 93 2.46 12.73 12.01
N THR A 94 2.18 12.81 10.72
CA THR A 94 3.18 13.05 9.68
C THR A 94 2.63 14.05 8.68
N SER A 95 3.51 14.77 7.98
CA SER A 95 3.07 15.54 6.83
C SER A 95 3.10 14.68 5.57
N PHE A 96 2.29 15.04 4.58
CA PHE A 96 2.20 14.29 3.33
C PHE A 96 3.57 14.13 2.64
N GLY A 97 4.40 15.18 2.65
CA GLY A 97 5.73 15.16 2.05
C GLY A 97 6.75 14.25 2.76
N GLN A 98 6.48 13.89 4.01
CA GLN A 98 7.35 13.04 4.84
C GLN A 98 6.84 11.61 4.96
N LEU A 99 5.70 11.29 4.34
CA LEU A 99 5.07 9.98 4.43
C LEU A 99 5.97 8.89 3.85
N ALA A 100 6.36 7.92 4.66
CA ALA A 100 7.17 6.79 4.27
C ALA A 100 6.40 5.46 4.35
N ALA A 101 6.80 4.48 3.52
CA ALA A 101 6.18 3.15 3.54
C ALA A 101 6.28 2.47 4.92
N HIS A 102 7.38 2.72 5.64
CA HIS A 102 7.56 2.23 7.00
C HIS A 102 6.48 2.74 7.98
N ASP A 103 6.11 4.03 7.87
CA ASP A 103 5.11 4.62 8.75
C ASP A 103 3.72 4.02 8.48
N VAL A 104 3.40 3.78 7.21
CA VAL A 104 2.17 3.10 6.77
C VAL A 104 2.08 1.67 7.33
N LEU A 105 3.17 0.91 7.23
CA LEU A 105 3.20 -0.50 7.66
C LEU A 105 3.21 -0.64 9.19
N ARG A 106 3.79 0.32 9.90
CA ARG A 106 3.88 0.30 11.36
C ARG A 106 2.54 0.54 12.04
N ASN A 107 1.64 1.31 11.42
CA ASN A 107 0.36 1.68 11.99
C ASN A 107 -0.77 0.82 11.43
N ASP A 108 -1.80 0.57 12.24
CA ASP A 108 -2.94 -0.24 11.84
C ASP A 108 -3.90 0.53 10.93
N TRP A 109 -4.10 1.81 11.23
CA TRP A 109 -5.00 2.70 10.52
C TRP A 109 -4.26 3.90 9.96
N ILE A 110 -4.75 4.40 8.83
CA ILE A 110 -4.27 5.65 8.24
C ILE A 110 -5.45 6.60 8.13
N LEU A 111 -5.26 7.80 8.63
CA LEU A 111 -6.24 8.87 8.60
C LEU A 111 -5.70 10.00 7.71
N PHE A 112 -6.38 10.27 6.62
CA PHE A 112 -6.07 11.37 5.72
C PHE A 112 -7.02 12.55 5.96
N SER A 113 -6.50 13.76 5.81
CA SER A 113 -7.30 14.95 5.55
C SER A 113 -7.64 15.00 4.05
N ASP A 114 -8.76 15.59 3.65
CA ASP A 114 -9.14 15.75 2.25
C ASP A 114 -8.02 16.38 1.41
N ARG A 115 -7.27 17.31 2.02
CA ARG A 115 -6.13 17.98 1.39
C ARG A 115 -4.91 17.09 1.18
N THR A 116 -4.80 15.99 1.91
CA THR A 116 -3.62 15.09 1.90
C THR A 116 -3.90 13.76 1.21
N LEU A 117 -5.12 13.55 0.71
CA LEU A 117 -5.46 12.32 0.00
C LEU A 117 -4.67 12.24 -1.31
N PRO A 118 -3.95 11.14 -1.59
CA PRO A 118 -3.29 10.93 -2.87
C PRO A 118 -4.32 10.96 -4.02
N GLY A 119 -4.23 11.94 -4.91
CA GLY A 119 -5.19 12.15 -6.00
C GLY A 119 -6.20 13.29 -5.77
N SER A 120 -6.28 13.88 -4.59
CA SER A 120 -6.99 15.13 -4.35
C SER A 120 -6.27 16.30 -5.05
N ALA A 121 -7.02 17.29 -5.52
CA ALA A 121 -6.49 18.46 -6.22
C ALA A 121 -5.50 19.32 -5.40
N GLY A 122 -5.40 19.08 -4.09
CA GLY A 122 -4.45 19.73 -3.18
C GLY A 122 -3.17 18.95 -2.92
N ALA A 123 -3.12 17.67 -3.25
CA ALA A 123 -1.92 16.87 -3.07
C ALA A 123 -1.01 17.02 -4.28
N HIS A 124 0.01 17.86 -4.20
CA HIS A 124 1.12 17.88 -5.15
C HIS A 124 1.91 16.56 -5.05
N VAL A 125 1.31 15.47 -5.48
CA VAL A 125 2.06 14.31 -5.94
C VAL A 125 2.62 14.73 -7.28
N ALA A 126 3.94 14.91 -7.38
CA ALA A 126 4.58 15.07 -8.67
C ALA A 126 4.09 13.93 -9.58
N GLU A 127 3.24 14.31 -10.52
CA GLU A 127 2.62 13.44 -11.52
C GLU A 127 3.72 12.66 -12.23
N ALA A 128 3.74 11.33 -12.00
CA ALA A 128 4.52 10.49 -12.88
C ALA A 128 3.82 10.53 -14.24
N PRO A 129 4.56 10.67 -15.35
CA PRO A 129 3.95 10.61 -16.65
C PRO A 129 3.15 9.32 -16.77
N ALA A 130 1.89 9.47 -17.16
CA ALA A 130 1.00 8.37 -17.48
C ALA A 130 1.78 7.38 -18.37
N ALA A 131 1.87 6.13 -17.93
CA ALA A 131 2.25 5.07 -18.84
C ALA A 131 1.19 5.07 -19.93
N GLU A 132 1.57 5.49 -21.13
CA GLU A 132 0.78 5.30 -22.34
C GLU A 132 0.32 3.84 -22.33
N ALA A 133 -1.00 3.66 -22.25
CA ALA A 133 -1.62 2.40 -22.56
C ALA A 133 -1.26 2.10 -23.99
N THR A 134 -0.33 1.17 -24.19
CA THR A 134 -0.08 0.57 -25.48
C THR A 134 -1.35 -0.19 -25.82
N GLU A 135 -2.17 0.40 -26.69
CA GLU A 135 -3.23 -0.31 -27.39
C GLU A 135 -2.61 -1.50 -28.08
N GLU A 136 -2.93 -2.69 -27.63
CA GLU A 136 -2.70 -3.92 -28.39
C GLU A 136 -3.51 -3.84 -29.69
N PRO A 137 -2.89 -3.95 -30.86
CA PRO A 137 -3.65 -4.03 -32.08
C PRO A 137 -4.41 -5.36 -32.10
N ALA A 138 -5.72 -5.27 -32.23
CA ALA A 138 -6.63 -6.38 -32.48
C ALA A 138 -6.06 -7.29 -33.57
N ALA A 139 -5.79 -8.54 -33.22
CA ALA A 139 -5.43 -9.59 -34.19
C ALA A 139 -6.65 -9.87 -35.08
N GLU A 140 -6.49 -9.48 -36.30
CA GLU A 140 -7.34 -9.77 -37.46
C GLU A 140 -7.55 -11.28 -37.59
N ALA A 141 -8.80 -11.71 -37.55
CA ALA A 141 -9.22 -13.09 -37.77
C ALA A 141 -9.01 -13.44 -39.25
N VAL A 142 -8.03 -14.25 -39.54
CA VAL A 142 -7.89 -14.92 -40.82
C VAL A 142 -8.75 -16.18 -40.79
N ALA A 143 -9.87 -16.12 -41.51
CA ALA A 143 -10.65 -17.27 -41.88
C ALA A 143 -9.82 -18.12 -42.87
N VAL A 144 -9.60 -19.39 -42.54
CA VAL A 144 -9.17 -20.39 -43.53
C VAL A 144 -10.23 -21.46 -43.59
N ASP A 145 -10.82 -21.46 -44.75
CA ASP A 145 -11.83 -22.35 -45.30
C ASP A 145 -11.30 -23.79 -45.42
N GLY A 146 -12.18 -24.72 -45.14
CA GLY A 146 -12.33 -26.10 -45.50
C GLY A 146 -11.19 -26.97 -46.00
N VAL A 147 -11.15 -28.17 -45.49
CA VAL A 147 -11.17 -29.39 -46.27
C VAL A 147 -11.52 -30.57 -45.35
N THR A 148 -12.55 -31.29 -45.80
CA THR A 148 -13.05 -32.61 -45.46
C THR A 148 -11.95 -33.69 -45.44
N ASP A 149 -12.00 -34.69 -44.63
CA ASP A 149 -12.47 -36.02 -44.89
C ASP A 149 -12.08 -37.04 -43.78
N SER A 150 -13.06 -37.79 -43.40
CA SER A 150 -13.13 -39.25 -43.15
C SER A 150 -12.04 -39.94 -42.29
N ASP A 151 -12.37 -40.67 -41.36
CA ASP A 151 -13.06 -41.95 -41.25
C ASP A 151 -12.47 -42.79 -40.10
N THR A 152 -13.32 -43.58 -39.51
CA THR A 152 -13.10 -44.89 -38.89
C THR A 152 -12.37 -44.93 -37.53
N GLY A 153 -12.95 -45.28 -36.47
CA GLY A 153 -13.63 -46.49 -36.12
C GLY A 153 -13.28 -46.95 -34.71
N THR A 154 -14.26 -47.39 -34.04
CA THR A 154 -14.29 -48.60 -33.19
C THR A 154 -13.85 -48.51 -31.75
N GLU A 155 -14.88 -48.45 -30.89
CA GLU A 155 -15.29 -49.48 -29.90
C GLU A 155 -14.24 -49.78 -28.80
N THR A 156 -14.60 -49.65 -27.55
CA THR A 156 -15.21 -50.66 -26.68
C THR A 156 -15.08 -50.14 -25.25
N GLY A 157 -16.22 -49.99 -24.55
CA GLY A 157 -16.28 -50.03 -23.08
C GLY A 157 -16.20 -51.48 -22.58
N PRO A 158 -16.64 -51.86 -21.38
CA PRO A 158 -17.23 -51.10 -20.30
C PRO A 158 -16.74 -51.52 -18.88
N ALA A 159 -17.29 -50.80 -17.87
CA ALA A 159 -17.75 -51.29 -16.57
C ALA A 159 -16.83 -52.06 -15.61
N THR A 160 -16.87 -51.64 -14.37
CA THR A 160 -17.42 -52.27 -13.13
C THR A 160 -16.96 -51.45 -11.95
N GLU A 161 -17.86 -50.81 -11.22
CA GLU A 161 -18.58 -51.27 -10.03
C GLU A 161 -17.70 -51.89 -8.94
N THR A 162 -17.77 -51.27 -7.77
CA THR A 162 -18.21 -51.86 -6.50
C THR A 162 -17.55 -51.05 -5.40
N GLU A 163 -18.29 -50.19 -4.64
CA GLU A 163 -18.97 -50.46 -3.37
C GLU A 163 -18.02 -50.84 -2.22
N GLU A 164 -17.95 -50.06 -1.22
CA GLU A 164 -18.52 -50.27 0.13
C GLU A 164 -17.81 -49.40 1.17
N ALA A 165 -18.59 -48.58 1.85
CA ALA A 165 -18.34 -48.22 3.23
C ALA A 165 -18.90 -49.41 4.08
N PRO A 166 -18.75 -49.50 5.40
CA PRO A 166 -18.75 -48.45 6.41
C PRO A 166 -17.96 -48.77 7.71
N THR A 167 -18.04 -47.82 8.65
CA THR A 167 -18.31 -48.01 10.12
C THR A 167 -17.13 -48.22 11.10
N ASP A 168 -17.18 -47.32 12.10
CA ASP A 168 -16.99 -47.45 13.56
C ASP A 168 -15.62 -47.83 14.17
N ALA A 169 -15.13 -46.91 14.94
CA ALA A 169 -14.94 -46.93 16.41
C ALA A 169 -14.40 -45.56 16.85
#